data_c656b07ca849bbe318573a1333a842be
#
_entry.id   c656b07ca849bbe318573a1333a842be
#
_cell.length_a   1.000
_cell.length_b   1.000
_cell.length_c   1.000
_cell.angle_alpha   90.00
_cell.angle_beta   90.00
_cell.angle_gamma   90.00
#
_symmetry.space_group_name_H-M   'P 1'
#
loop_
_entity.id
_entity.type
_entity.pdbx_description
1 polymer ?
#
loop_
_entity_poly.entity_id
_entity_poly.type
_entity_poly.pdbx_seq_one_letter_code
_entity_poly.pdbx_strand_id
1 'polypeptide(L)'
;QSISGSGKLDLNNALANVGDTQKNRLIDQAILRIAVSDTIGPLTTLEINNLILQINGKVGLLRDKVKRGVITDALSKKDAGRLSRILGIENESEPWTQLRDQNIRKNSTMENKLFSWFQISESDLPAPIIVDIPPTVEQIHGGHGLFLHQRTAIQQVRTFLESDHNRAFLHMPTGSGKTRTAMNYICETL
;
A
#
# COMPACT_ATOMS: atom_id res chain seq x y z
N GLN A 1 -28.35 1.72 -31.53
CA GLN A 1 -27.59 0.46 -31.60
C GLN A 1 -26.13 0.79 -31.82
N SER A 2 -25.37 0.91 -30.79
CA SER A 2 -23.92 0.96 -30.85
C SER A 2 -23.37 -0.26 -30.10
N ILE A 3 -22.90 -1.21 -30.89
CA ILE A 3 -22.20 -2.40 -30.46
C ILE A 3 -20.80 -1.95 -30.00
N SER A 4 -20.65 -1.64 -28.71
CA SER A 4 -19.36 -1.43 -28.12
C SER A 4 -18.70 -2.80 -27.85
N GLY A 5 -17.89 -3.22 -28.80
CA GLY A 5 -17.18 -4.52 -28.80
C GLY A 5 -15.88 -4.53 -28.01
N SER A 6 -15.78 -3.83 -26.91
CA SER A 6 -14.61 -3.94 -26.02
C SER A 6 -15.09 -4.57 -24.72
N GLY A 7 -14.69 -5.82 -24.46
CA GLY A 7 -15.05 -6.56 -23.24
C GLY A 7 -14.38 -6.03 -21.97
N LYS A 8 -14.04 -4.76 -21.94
CA LYS A 8 -13.46 -4.00 -20.85
C LYS A 8 -14.56 -3.26 -20.11
N LEU A 9 -14.51 -3.23 -18.79
CA LEU A 9 -15.46 -2.55 -17.93
C LEU A 9 -14.77 -1.34 -17.26
N ASP A 10 -15.44 -0.20 -17.26
CA ASP A 10 -14.98 0.95 -16.47
C ASP A 10 -15.20 0.66 -14.96
N LEU A 11 -14.22 0.98 -14.14
CA LEU A 11 -14.31 0.79 -12.68
C LEU A 11 -15.45 1.58 -12.05
N ASN A 12 -15.79 2.76 -12.60
CA ASN A 12 -16.94 3.55 -12.15
C ASN A 12 -18.26 2.79 -12.33
N ASN A 13 -18.40 2.11 -13.47
CA ASN A 13 -19.58 1.29 -13.74
C ASN A 13 -19.63 0.05 -12.85
N ALA A 14 -18.48 -0.54 -12.53
CA ALA A 14 -18.41 -1.64 -11.57
C ALA A 14 -18.84 -1.19 -10.16
N LEU A 15 -18.39 -0.03 -9.71
CA LEU A 15 -18.77 0.56 -8.42
C LEU A 15 -20.26 0.94 -8.36
N ALA A 16 -20.86 1.36 -9.48
CA ALA A 16 -22.30 1.66 -9.53
C ALA A 16 -23.16 0.43 -9.26
N ASN A 17 -22.66 -0.77 -9.58
CA ASN A 17 -23.36 -2.03 -9.35
C ASN A 17 -23.14 -2.59 -7.93
N VAL A 18 -22.24 -2.02 -7.14
CA VAL A 18 -22.03 -2.42 -5.74
C VAL A 18 -23.22 -1.95 -4.89
N GLY A 19 -23.83 -2.89 -4.15
CA GLY A 19 -24.94 -2.57 -3.25
C GLY A 19 -24.51 -1.65 -2.10
N ASP A 20 -25.41 -0.80 -1.61
CA ASP A 20 -25.11 0.22 -0.59
C ASP A 20 -24.53 -0.37 0.70
N THR A 21 -25.02 -1.53 1.14
CA THR A 21 -24.47 -2.24 2.30
C THR A 21 -23.02 -2.69 2.09
N GLN A 22 -22.66 -3.02 0.87
CA GLN A 22 -21.30 -3.43 0.53
C GLN A 22 -20.36 -2.25 0.33
N LYS A 23 -20.85 -1.08 -0.08
CA LYS A 23 -20.08 0.16 -0.18
C LYS A 23 -19.49 0.56 1.18
N ASN A 24 -20.15 0.24 2.28
CA ASN A 24 -19.64 0.45 3.64
C ASN A 24 -18.33 -0.34 3.94
N ARG A 25 -17.99 -1.35 3.14
CA ARG A 25 -16.72 -2.05 3.23
C ARG A 25 -15.60 -1.38 2.43
N LEU A 26 -15.95 -0.47 1.55
CA LEU A 26 -15.01 0.28 0.71
C LEU A 26 -14.61 1.61 1.32
N ILE A 27 -15.40 2.12 2.28
CA ILE A 27 -15.18 3.39 2.95
C ILE A 27 -15.39 3.22 4.46
N ASP A 28 -14.58 3.90 5.25
CA ASP A 28 -14.76 3.95 6.69
C ASP A 28 -16.05 4.69 7.05
N GLN A 29 -16.86 4.10 7.94
CA GLN A 29 -18.12 4.70 8.38
C GLN A 29 -17.93 6.06 9.06
N ALA A 30 -16.78 6.29 9.71
CA ALA A 30 -16.48 7.58 10.32
C ALA A 30 -16.35 8.68 9.24
N ILE A 31 -15.69 8.37 8.13
CA ILE A 31 -15.55 9.29 7.00
C ILE A 31 -16.92 9.56 6.35
N LEU A 32 -17.73 8.51 6.20
CA LEU A 32 -19.08 8.65 5.66
C LEU A 32 -19.95 9.55 6.52
N ARG A 33 -19.86 9.44 7.85
CA ARG A 33 -20.59 10.32 8.79
C ARG A 33 -20.14 11.77 8.68
N ILE A 34 -18.85 12.03 8.53
CA ILE A 34 -18.33 13.39 8.34
C ILE A 34 -18.86 13.96 7.02
N ALA A 35 -18.76 13.21 5.92
CA ALA A 35 -19.25 13.66 4.63
C ALA A 35 -20.76 13.96 4.63
N VAL A 36 -21.56 13.16 5.35
CA VAL A 36 -23.00 13.39 5.51
C VAL A 36 -23.28 14.63 6.38
N SER A 37 -22.45 14.90 7.39
CA SER A 37 -22.64 16.08 8.26
C SER A 37 -22.39 17.40 7.54
N ASP A 38 -21.56 17.38 6.49
CA ASP A 38 -21.20 18.57 5.70
C ASP A 38 -22.16 18.82 4.52
N THR A 39 -23.13 17.91 4.29
CA THR A 39 -24.11 18.03 3.20
C THR A 39 -25.52 18.31 3.73
N ILE A 40 -26.28 19.08 2.94
CA ILE A 40 -27.71 19.35 3.23
C ILE A 40 -28.54 18.19 2.65
N GLY A 41 -28.44 17.02 3.29
CA GLY A 41 -29.24 15.85 2.90
C GLY A 41 -28.44 14.56 2.75
N PRO A 42 -29.10 13.43 2.44
CA PRO A 42 -28.43 12.16 2.24
C PRO A 42 -27.58 12.19 0.96
N LEU A 43 -26.36 11.63 1.03
CA LEU A 43 -25.49 11.50 -0.14
C LEU A 43 -26.13 10.62 -1.21
N THR A 44 -26.05 11.04 -2.44
CA THR A 44 -26.46 10.24 -3.60
C THR A 44 -25.48 9.09 -3.85
N THR A 45 -25.91 8.05 -4.53
CA THR A 45 -25.04 6.93 -4.93
C THR A 45 -23.80 7.39 -5.70
N LEU A 46 -23.94 8.42 -6.53
CA LEU A 46 -22.83 8.98 -7.31
C LEU A 46 -21.80 9.68 -6.39
N GLU A 47 -22.26 10.45 -5.43
CA GLU A 47 -21.38 11.12 -4.45
C GLU A 47 -20.63 10.11 -3.58
N ILE A 48 -21.29 9.05 -3.14
CA ILE A 48 -20.66 7.96 -2.39
C ILE A 48 -19.59 7.27 -3.25
N ASN A 49 -19.88 6.98 -4.52
CA ASN A 49 -18.90 6.37 -5.43
C ASN A 49 -17.69 7.28 -5.65
N ASN A 50 -17.91 8.58 -5.85
CA ASN A 50 -16.84 9.56 -5.99
C ASN A 50 -15.99 9.65 -4.73
N LEU A 51 -16.60 9.64 -3.56
CA LEU A 51 -15.91 9.64 -2.28
C LEU A 51 -15.05 8.38 -2.09
N ILE A 52 -15.58 7.20 -2.43
CA ILE A 52 -14.83 5.95 -2.42
C ILE A 52 -13.59 6.03 -3.31
N LEU A 53 -13.73 6.59 -4.50
CA LEU A 53 -12.63 6.77 -5.45
C LEU A 53 -11.60 7.79 -4.98
N GLN A 54 -12.03 8.89 -4.37
CA GLN A 54 -11.12 9.91 -3.83
C GLN A 54 -10.28 9.37 -2.68
N ILE A 55 -10.88 8.59 -1.77
CA ILE A 55 -10.18 8.08 -0.59
C ILE A 55 -9.23 6.95 -0.94
N ASN A 56 -9.65 6.03 -1.78
CA ASN A 56 -8.89 4.81 -2.05
C ASN A 56 -8.02 4.90 -3.31
N GLY A 57 -8.39 5.75 -4.26
CA GLY A 57 -7.88 5.70 -5.62
C GLY A 57 -8.31 4.42 -6.36
N LYS A 58 -8.37 4.46 -7.69
CA LYS A 58 -8.72 3.28 -8.50
C LYS A 58 -7.78 2.10 -8.27
N VAL A 59 -6.50 2.38 -8.22
CA VAL A 59 -5.44 1.38 -8.00
C VAL A 59 -5.50 0.78 -6.60
N GLY A 60 -5.74 1.62 -5.58
CA GLY A 60 -5.87 1.16 -4.19
C GLY A 60 -7.03 0.20 -4.00
N LEU A 61 -8.18 0.47 -4.63
CA LEU A 61 -9.35 -0.41 -4.62
C LEU A 61 -9.06 -1.80 -5.22
N LEU A 62 -8.26 -1.86 -6.27
CA LEU A 62 -7.95 -3.12 -6.96
C LEU A 62 -6.78 -3.88 -6.33
N ARG A 63 -5.86 -3.19 -5.64
CA ARG A 63 -4.74 -3.81 -4.92
C ARG A 63 -5.15 -4.42 -3.59
N ASP A 64 -6.07 -3.79 -2.89
CA ASP A 64 -6.61 -4.33 -1.64
C ASP A 64 -7.50 -5.54 -1.93
N LYS A 65 -7.16 -6.70 -1.34
CA LYS A 65 -7.86 -7.96 -1.58
C LYS A 65 -9.34 -7.88 -1.18
N VAL A 66 -9.64 -7.24 -0.06
CA VAL A 66 -11.02 -7.14 0.46
C VAL A 66 -11.86 -6.23 -0.42
N LYS A 67 -11.32 -5.03 -0.74
CA LYS A 67 -12.01 -4.05 -1.57
C LYS A 67 -12.21 -4.55 -2.99
N ARG A 68 -11.20 -5.18 -3.57
CA ARG A 68 -11.31 -5.85 -4.86
C ARG A 68 -12.38 -6.94 -4.85
N GLY A 69 -12.45 -7.75 -3.78
CA GLY A 69 -13.49 -8.76 -3.60
C GLY A 69 -14.89 -8.17 -3.68
N VAL A 70 -15.15 -7.04 -3.00
CA VAL A 70 -16.44 -6.35 -3.06
C VAL A 70 -16.79 -5.91 -4.47
N ILE A 71 -15.80 -5.39 -5.23
CA ILE A 71 -16.02 -4.95 -6.62
C ILE A 71 -16.27 -6.14 -7.54
N THR A 72 -15.49 -7.22 -7.39
CA THR A 72 -15.65 -8.41 -8.23
C THR A 72 -16.95 -9.15 -7.95
N ASP A 73 -17.45 -9.16 -6.72
CA ASP A 73 -18.73 -9.76 -6.34
C ASP A 73 -19.93 -9.03 -6.97
N ALA A 74 -19.79 -7.76 -7.27
CA ALA A 74 -20.82 -6.95 -7.94
C ALA A 74 -20.85 -7.11 -9.47
N LEU A 75 -19.89 -7.84 -10.04
CA LEU A 75 -19.86 -8.10 -11.48
C LEU A 75 -20.98 -9.07 -11.91
N SER A 76 -21.48 -8.89 -13.13
CA SER A 76 -22.36 -9.89 -13.74
C SER A 76 -21.63 -11.23 -13.92
N LYS A 77 -22.36 -12.35 -13.94
CA LYS A 77 -21.78 -13.68 -14.19
C LYS A 77 -20.92 -13.71 -15.47
N LYS A 78 -21.39 -13.00 -16.51
CA LYS A 78 -20.70 -12.90 -17.78
C LYS A 78 -19.37 -12.15 -17.63
N ASP A 79 -19.34 -11.04 -16.91
CA ASP A 79 -18.13 -10.22 -16.72
C ASP A 79 -17.15 -10.87 -15.75
N ALA A 80 -17.65 -11.48 -14.67
CA ALA A 80 -16.83 -12.26 -13.75
C ALA A 80 -16.16 -13.45 -14.46
N GLY A 81 -16.89 -14.18 -15.30
CA GLY A 81 -16.33 -15.27 -16.10
C GLY A 81 -15.30 -14.81 -17.14
N ARG A 82 -15.53 -13.64 -17.78
CA ARG A 82 -14.54 -13.05 -18.69
C ARG A 82 -13.27 -12.63 -17.97
N LEU A 83 -13.40 -11.97 -16.82
CA LEU A 83 -12.28 -11.57 -16.01
C LEU A 83 -11.47 -12.76 -15.52
N SER A 84 -12.13 -13.82 -15.02
CA SER A 84 -11.47 -15.06 -14.61
C SER A 84 -10.62 -15.67 -15.73
N ARG A 85 -11.19 -15.73 -16.94
CA ARG A 85 -10.48 -16.26 -18.12
C ARG A 85 -9.26 -15.41 -18.49
N ILE A 86 -9.38 -14.08 -18.45
CA ILE A 86 -8.27 -13.14 -18.74
C ILE A 86 -7.15 -13.29 -17.70
N LEU A 87 -7.50 -13.51 -16.45
CA LEU A 87 -6.55 -13.72 -15.36
C LEU A 87 -5.93 -15.13 -15.37
N GLY A 88 -6.45 -16.05 -16.20
CA GLY A 88 -5.99 -17.45 -16.27
C GLY A 88 -6.47 -18.27 -15.07
N ILE A 89 -7.63 -17.95 -14.52
CA ILE A 89 -8.25 -18.67 -13.40
C ILE A 89 -9.27 -19.62 -14.01
N GLU A 90 -8.96 -20.92 -13.99
CA GLU A 90 -9.81 -21.96 -14.59
C GLU A 90 -10.84 -22.47 -13.57
N ASN A 91 -12.01 -21.92 -13.56
CA ASN A 91 -13.21 -22.59 -13.02
C ASN A 91 -14.48 -21.83 -13.43
N GLU A 92 -15.30 -22.45 -14.25
CA GLU A 92 -16.47 -21.80 -14.83
C GLU A 92 -17.70 -21.78 -13.89
N SER A 93 -17.72 -22.60 -12.84
CA SER A 93 -18.91 -22.76 -12.00
C SER A 93 -19.16 -21.60 -11.05
N GLU A 94 -18.10 -21.07 -10.39
CA GLU A 94 -18.21 -19.96 -9.44
C GLU A 94 -17.05 -18.93 -9.60
N PRO A 95 -17.10 -18.09 -10.64
CA PRO A 95 -16.01 -17.19 -10.94
C PRO A 95 -15.74 -16.15 -9.83
N TRP A 96 -16.76 -15.73 -9.07
CA TRP A 96 -16.62 -14.71 -8.02
C TRP A 96 -15.76 -15.19 -6.85
N THR A 97 -15.99 -16.42 -6.36
CA THR A 97 -15.22 -16.99 -5.24
C THR A 97 -13.74 -17.01 -5.57
N GLN A 98 -13.40 -17.41 -6.78
CA GLN A 98 -12.01 -17.48 -7.22
C GLN A 98 -11.38 -16.12 -7.42
N LEU A 99 -12.08 -15.16 -8.01
CA LEU A 99 -11.61 -13.80 -8.17
C LEU A 99 -11.34 -13.13 -6.80
N ARG A 100 -12.19 -13.40 -5.80
CA ARG A 100 -12.04 -12.90 -4.44
C ARG A 100 -10.81 -13.48 -3.75
N ASP A 101 -10.56 -14.78 -3.91
CA ASP A 101 -9.51 -15.49 -3.19
C ASP A 101 -8.12 -15.30 -3.82
N GLN A 102 -8.05 -14.78 -5.04
CA GLN A 102 -6.77 -14.55 -5.72
C GLN A 102 -5.87 -13.57 -4.97
N ASN A 103 -4.62 -14.00 -4.80
CA ASN A 103 -3.57 -13.13 -4.28
C ASN A 103 -2.78 -12.51 -5.45
N ILE A 104 -3.17 -11.30 -5.82
CA ILE A 104 -2.53 -10.57 -6.92
C ILE A 104 -1.34 -9.79 -6.39
N ARG A 105 -0.13 -10.18 -6.82
CA ARG A 105 1.09 -9.50 -6.44
C ARG A 105 1.25 -8.19 -7.21
N LYS A 106 1.74 -7.16 -6.53
CA LYS A 106 2.08 -5.86 -7.13
C LYS A 106 3.08 -6.05 -8.28
N ASN A 107 2.86 -5.32 -9.37
CA ASN A 107 3.67 -5.37 -10.60
C ASN A 107 3.72 -6.74 -11.29
N SER A 108 2.75 -7.62 -11.03
CA SER A 108 2.63 -8.91 -11.71
C SER A 108 1.88 -8.79 -13.03
N THR A 109 2.09 -9.78 -13.91
CA THR A 109 1.32 -9.89 -15.15
C THR A 109 -0.19 -9.95 -14.90
N MET A 110 -0.59 -10.57 -13.79
CA MET A 110 -2.00 -10.66 -13.39
C MET A 110 -2.56 -9.29 -12.99
N GLU A 111 -1.80 -8.47 -12.25
CA GLU A 111 -2.19 -7.09 -11.92
C GLU A 111 -2.35 -6.26 -13.19
N ASN A 112 -1.41 -6.35 -14.13
CA ASN A 112 -1.48 -5.61 -15.39
C ASN A 112 -2.71 -6.00 -16.22
N LYS A 113 -3.05 -7.28 -16.27
CA LYS A 113 -4.28 -7.76 -16.91
C LYS A 113 -5.53 -7.22 -16.24
N LEU A 114 -5.57 -7.23 -14.89
CA LEU A 114 -6.66 -6.69 -14.08
C LEU A 114 -6.84 -5.18 -14.37
N PHE A 115 -5.76 -4.41 -14.35
CA PHE A 115 -5.78 -2.98 -14.63
C PHE A 115 -6.25 -2.68 -16.06
N SER A 116 -5.74 -3.42 -17.03
CA SER A 116 -6.19 -3.28 -18.42
C SER A 116 -7.67 -3.58 -18.58
N TRP A 117 -8.22 -4.55 -17.84
CA TRP A 117 -9.63 -4.90 -17.90
C TRP A 117 -10.52 -3.81 -17.31
N PHE A 118 -10.11 -3.22 -16.17
CA PHE A 118 -10.80 -2.09 -15.52
C PHE A 118 -10.46 -0.72 -16.12
N GLN A 119 -9.75 -0.68 -17.23
CA GLN A 119 -9.35 0.55 -17.94
C GLN A 119 -8.57 1.53 -17.05
N ILE A 120 -7.72 1.00 -16.15
CA ILE A 120 -6.81 1.81 -15.35
C ILE A 120 -5.71 2.34 -16.26
N SER A 121 -5.54 3.65 -16.30
CA SER A 121 -4.51 4.35 -17.08
C SER A 121 -3.24 4.58 -16.24
N GLU A 122 -2.15 4.94 -16.90
CA GLU A 122 -0.91 5.31 -16.20
C GLU A 122 -1.11 6.53 -15.28
N SER A 123 -2.01 7.43 -15.63
CA SER A 123 -2.36 8.59 -14.79
C SER A 123 -3.10 8.21 -13.50
N ASP A 124 -3.72 7.04 -13.45
CA ASP A 124 -4.37 6.53 -12.24
C ASP A 124 -3.37 5.85 -11.29
N LEU A 125 -2.14 5.55 -11.76
CA LEU A 125 -1.08 5.00 -10.92
C LEU A 125 -0.57 6.08 -9.98
N PRO A 126 -0.36 5.75 -8.69
CA PRO A 126 0.27 6.69 -7.78
C PRO A 126 1.64 7.06 -8.35
N ALA A 127 1.91 8.36 -8.46
CA ALA A 127 3.24 8.83 -8.81
C ALA A 127 4.28 8.13 -7.92
N PRO A 128 5.43 7.73 -8.47
CA PRO A 128 6.50 7.21 -7.63
C PRO A 128 6.80 8.30 -6.59
N ILE A 129 6.68 7.92 -5.31
CA ILE A 129 7.12 8.81 -4.24
C ILE A 129 8.64 8.87 -4.40
N ILE A 130 9.12 9.86 -5.13
CA ILE A 130 10.51 10.26 -5.08
C ILE A 130 10.64 10.91 -3.71
N VAL A 131 10.96 10.12 -2.72
CA VAL A 131 11.42 10.65 -1.45
C VAL A 131 12.80 11.21 -1.77
N ASP A 132 12.82 12.48 -2.14
CA ASP A 132 14.04 13.27 -2.11
C ASP A 132 14.39 13.39 -0.62
N ILE A 133 15.10 12.37 -0.13
CA ILE A 133 15.70 12.44 1.19
C ILE A 133 16.85 13.42 1.00
N PRO A 134 16.72 14.68 1.43
CA PRO A 134 17.87 15.57 1.41
C PRO A 134 18.96 14.86 2.19
N PRO A 135 20.22 14.92 1.75
CA PRO A 135 21.31 14.34 2.50
C PRO A 135 21.34 15.04 3.86
N THR A 136 20.66 14.43 4.83
CA THR A 136 20.59 14.91 6.21
C THR A 136 21.88 14.54 6.92
N VAL A 137 22.98 15.10 6.48
CA VAL A 137 24.15 15.21 7.35
C VAL A 137 24.37 16.69 7.61
N GLU A 138 23.45 17.30 8.31
CA GLU A 138 23.83 18.41 9.16
C GLU A 138 24.59 17.81 10.33
N GLN A 139 25.80 18.29 10.57
CA GLN A 139 26.60 17.88 11.70
C GLN A 139 25.82 18.14 12.98
N ILE A 140 25.29 17.08 13.57
CA ILE A 140 24.66 17.16 14.88
C ILE A 140 25.82 17.18 15.89
N HIS A 141 26.18 18.37 16.36
CA HIS A 141 27.05 18.50 17.51
C HIS A 141 26.31 17.99 18.75
N GLY A 142 26.63 16.78 19.19
CA GLY A 142 26.11 16.23 20.43
C GLY A 142 26.47 17.14 21.60
N GLY A 143 25.48 17.76 22.26
CA GLY A 143 25.68 18.70 23.38
C GLY A 143 26.40 18.09 24.60
N HIS A 144 26.60 16.77 24.62
CA HIS A 144 27.31 16.08 25.72
C HIS A 144 28.25 15.02 25.15
N GLY A 145 29.52 15.07 25.57
CA GLY A 145 30.53 14.06 25.23
C GLY A 145 30.12 12.66 25.74
N LEU A 146 30.71 11.64 25.14
CA LEU A 146 30.55 10.26 25.61
C LEU A 146 31.28 10.07 26.94
N PHE A 147 30.69 9.26 27.82
CA PHE A 147 31.36 8.79 29.03
C PHE A 147 32.55 7.90 28.68
N LEU A 148 33.53 7.82 29.61
CA LEU A 148 34.74 7.05 29.40
C LEU A 148 34.48 5.59 28.97
N HIS A 149 33.56 4.91 29.63
CA HIS A 149 33.21 3.52 29.30
C HIS A 149 32.61 3.39 27.90
N GLN A 150 31.88 4.40 27.41
CA GLN A 150 31.32 4.41 26.04
C GLN A 150 32.43 4.61 25.01
N ARG A 151 33.39 5.52 25.26
CA ARG A 151 34.55 5.72 24.38
C ARG A 151 35.39 4.46 24.28
N THR A 152 35.67 3.83 25.43
CA THR A 152 36.42 2.56 25.46
C THR A 152 35.72 1.48 24.65
N ALA A 153 34.39 1.36 24.79
CA ALA A 153 33.61 0.38 24.04
C ALA A 153 33.67 0.63 22.54
N ILE A 154 33.55 1.90 22.09
CA ILE A 154 33.67 2.28 20.67
C ILE A 154 35.07 1.93 20.14
N GLN A 155 36.12 2.24 20.90
CA GLN A 155 37.48 1.95 20.47
C GLN A 155 37.72 0.43 20.33
N GLN A 156 37.19 -0.38 21.25
CA GLN A 156 37.24 -1.83 21.15
C GLN A 156 36.50 -2.35 19.92
N VAL A 157 35.29 -1.86 19.66
CA VAL A 157 34.51 -2.23 18.47
C VAL A 157 35.26 -1.85 17.21
N ARG A 158 35.83 -0.65 17.13
CA ARG A 158 36.60 -0.17 15.98
C ARG A 158 37.80 -1.09 15.70
N THR A 159 38.65 -1.32 16.70
CA THR A 159 39.83 -2.20 16.58
C THR A 159 39.43 -3.61 16.17
N PHE A 160 38.31 -4.13 16.70
CA PHE A 160 37.83 -5.47 16.36
C PHE A 160 37.35 -5.55 14.91
N LEU A 161 36.58 -4.55 14.42
CA LEU A 161 36.09 -4.53 13.05
C LEU A 161 37.20 -4.23 12.02
N GLU A 162 38.22 -3.48 12.39
CA GLU A 162 39.40 -3.23 11.55
C GLU A 162 40.30 -4.47 11.42
N SER A 163 40.18 -5.45 12.29
CA SER A 163 40.95 -6.70 12.26
C SER A 163 40.29 -7.83 11.48
N ASP A 164 39.64 -7.51 10.35
CA ASP A 164 39.01 -8.47 9.42
C ASP A 164 37.72 -9.14 9.94
N HIS A 165 37.06 -8.55 10.91
CA HIS A 165 35.79 -9.02 11.44
C HIS A 165 34.63 -8.19 10.90
N ASN A 166 33.58 -8.85 10.36
CA ASN A 166 32.42 -8.19 9.77
C ASN A 166 31.28 -7.93 10.78
N ARG A 167 31.42 -8.37 12.03
CA ARG A 167 30.38 -8.25 13.05
C ARG A 167 31.00 -8.10 14.43
N ALA A 168 30.49 -7.15 15.20
CA ALA A 168 30.82 -6.96 16.60
C ALA A 168 29.58 -7.03 17.48
N PHE A 169 29.69 -7.58 18.68
CA PHE A 169 28.62 -7.65 19.65
C PHE A 169 28.92 -6.73 20.82
N LEU A 170 28.17 -5.63 20.93
CA LEU A 170 28.35 -4.66 22.02
C LEU A 170 27.48 -5.02 23.23
N HIS A 171 28.07 -5.59 24.25
CA HIS A 171 27.42 -5.90 25.52
C HIS A 171 27.68 -4.80 26.56
N MET A 172 26.61 -4.13 27.00
CA MET A 172 26.68 -3.09 28.03
C MET A 172 25.48 -3.21 28.98
N PRO A 173 25.59 -2.83 30.25
CA PRO A 173 24.48 -2.83 31.21
C PRO A 173 23.28 -2.01 30.75
N THR A 174 22.10 -2.31 31.27
CA THR A 174 20.91 -1.51 31.02
C THR A 174 21.11 -0.09 31.58
N GLY A 175 20.71 0.94 30.82
CA GLY A 175 20.90 2.32 31.23
C GLY A 175 22.29 2.92 30.92
N SER A 176 23.30 2.12 30.51
CA SER A 176 24.64 2.62 30.20
C SER A 176 24.79 3.41 28.89
N GLY A 177 23.69 3.59 28.15
CA GLY A 177 23.67 4.37 26.90
C GLY A 177 24.12 3.59 25.66
N LYS A 178 23.80 2.28 25.57
CA LYS A 178 24.09 1.42 24.39
C LYS A 178 23.76 2.08 23.06
N THR A 179 22.53 2.56 22.94
CA THR A 179 22.05 3.20 21.70
C THR A 179 22.89 4.41 21.34
N ARG A 180 23.21 5.27 22.32
CA ARG A 180 24.06 6.45 22.11
C ARG A 180 25.48 6.06 21.68
N THR A 181 26.04 5.02 22.29
CA THR A 181 27.37 4.48 21.94
C THR A 181 27.39 3.95 20.50
N ALA A 182 26.40 3.14 20.12
CA ALA A 182 26.29 2.59 18.77
C ALA A 182 26.06 3.68 17.72
N MET A 183 25.17 4.63 17.99
CA MET A 183 24.89 5.74 17.07
C MET A 183 26.12 6.64 16.88
N ASN A 184 26.87 6.93 17.95
CA ASN A 184 28.10 7.71 17.83
C ASN A 184 29.14 7.00 16.96
N TYR A 185 29.32 5.69 17.13
CA TYR A 185 30.24 4.91 16.28
C TYR A 185 29.81 4.96 14.79
N ILE A 186 28.51 4.78 14.51
CA ILE A 186 27.98 4.85 13.14
C ILE A 186 28.20 6.22 12.51
N CYS A 187 27.91 7.30 13.25
CA CYS A 187 28.09 8.66 12.74
C CYS A 187 29.57 9.06 12.55
N GLU A 188 30.49 8.42 13.25
CA GLU A 188 31.94 8.69 13.07
C GLU A 188 32.56 7.87 11.93
N THR A 189 31.89 6.80 11.48
CA THR A 189 32.42 5.86 10.46
C THR A 189 31.78 6.03 9.10
N LEU A 190 30.62 6.69 9.00
CA LEU A 190 29.94 7.07 7.75
C LEU A 190 30.36 8.46 7.28
#